data_000fe6511e9afe33f6cc3868203101ea
#
_entry.id   000fe6511e9afe33f6cc3868203101ea
#
_cell.length_a   1.000
_cell.length_b   1.000
_cell.length_c   1.000
_cell.angle_alpha   90.00
_cell.angle_beta   90.00
_cell.angle_gamma   90.00
#
_symmetry.space_group_name_H-M   'P 1'
#
loop_
_entity.id
_entity.type
_entity.pdbx_description
1 polymer ?
#
loop_
_entity_poly.entity_id
_entity_poly.type
_entity_poly.pdbx_seq_one_letter_code
_entity_poly.pdbx_strand_id
1 'polypeptide(L)'
;MATRKDIAEKAQVSVSVVSRALNNSGYVNAKKREQILQIAEELGYHPNPVAMSLMTQRTKQILFYCKDMRNAFNIEVYRGMLAAAGQQDYMVVVNGTLDFRKVKGIMADGLILPNETIAGLYLEATGKNYHLPVVAATYGDSISFSRSMPVIECNMWDGMNKMLDYLWEKGHRRIALVTPYPMDSTSARSLAWCNFMKERGGSHWKDYFFEVNKENLKQDIRSYGLMEEIQWGAPLIEETYFEKGELAAELFKERQSKATAAVCFNDEMALGFCKRMRKLGYR
;
A
#
# COMPACT_ATOMS: atom_id res chain seq x y z
N MET A 1 -25.07 19.42 24.48
CA MET A 1 -24.27 19.81 23.29
C MET A 1 -25.07 20.88 22.55
N ALA A 2 -24.47 22.06 22.31
CA ALA A 2 -25.17 23.12 21.59
C ALA A 2 -25.55 22.69 20.18
N THR A 3 -26.68 23.15 19.70
CA THR A 3 -27.24 22.83 18.37
C THR A 3 -27.35 24.07 17.49
N ARG A 4 -27.55 23.90 16.19
CA ARG A 4 -27.84 25.04 15.29
C ARG A 4 -29.09 25.79 15.65
N LYS A 5 -30.05 25.18 16.37
CA LYS A 5 -31.25 25.85 16.89
C LYS A 5 -30.90 26.85 18.01
N ASP A 6 -30.04 26.43 18.94
CA ASP A 6 -29.63 27.28 20.06
C ASP A 6 -28.90 28.54 19.58
N ILE A 7 -28.06 28.38 18.52
CA ILE A 7 -27.40 29.51 17.84
C ILE A 7 -28.44 30.40 17.15
N ALA A 8 -29.42 29.81 16.46
CA ALA A 8 -30.45 30.54 15.74
C ALA A 8 -31.30 31.41 16.69
N GLU A 9 -31.70 30.86 17.84
CA GLU A 9 -32.43 31.57 18.89
C GLU A 9 -31.60 32.72 19.43
N LYS A 10 -30.36 32.49 19.85
CA LYS A 10 -29.46 33.52 20.41
C LYS A 10 -29.12 34.61 19.38
N ALA A 11 -28.96 34.27 18.10
CA ALA A 11 -28.67 35.20 17.03
C ALA A 11 -29.92 35.86 16.41
N GLN A 12 -31.12 35.45 16.82
CA GLN A 12 -32.42 35.88 16.28
C GLN A 12 -32.51 35.77 14.76
N VAL A 13 -32.15 34.60 14.26
CA VAL A 13 -32.21 34.27 12.81
C VAL A 13 -32.78 32.84 12.60
N SER A 14 -33.11 32.50 11.37
CA SER A 14 -33.49 31.13 11.06
C SER A 14 -32.29 30.18 11.09
N VAL A 15 -32.55 28.89 11.36
CA VAL A 15 -31.54 27.81 11.31
C VAL A 15 -30.85 27.74 9.94
N SER A 16 -31.57 28.09 8.86
CA SER A 16 -31.01 28.14 7.50
C SER A 16 -29.95 29.23 7.34
N VAL A 17 -30.12 30.39 7.98
CA VAL A 17 -29.13 31.47 8.00
C VAL A 17 -27.90 31.06 8.81
N VAL A 18 -28.09 30.41 9.96
CA VAL A 18 -27.00 29.85 10.76
C VAL A 18 -26.21 28.83 9.92
N SER A 19 -26.92 27.90 9.25
CA SER A 19 -26.27 26.90 8.40
C SER A 19 -25.43 27.53 7.28
N ARG A 20 -25.95 28.57 6.62
CA ARG A 20 -25.21 29.30 5.57
C ARG A 20 -23.99 30.02 6.15
N ALA A 21 -24.12 30.64 7.31
CA ALA A 21 -23.03 31.36 7.97
C ALA A 21 -21.89 30.40 8.36
N LEU A 22 -22.22 29.28 9.01
CA LEU A 22 -21.26 28.27 9.45
C LEU A 22 -20.57 27.54 8.29
N ASN A 23 -21.31 27.23 7.22
CA ASN A 23 -20.77 26.51 6.05
C ASN A 23 -20.15 27.43 5.00
N ASN A 24 -20.09 28.73 5.26
CA ASN A 24 -19.65 29.77 4.30
C ASN A 24 -20.32 29.66 2.92
N SER A 25 -21.62 29.33 2.91
CA SER A 25 -22.40 29.08 1.69
C SER A 25 -23.53 30.11 1.54
N GLY A 26 -23.78 30.55 0.30
CA GLY A 26 -24.81 31.51 0.03
C GLY A 26 -24.57 32.89 0.67
N TYR A 27 -25.51 33.81 0.46
CA TYR A 27 -25.41 35.16 0.98
C TYR A 27 -25.84 35.24 2.47
N VAL A 28 -24.96 35.76 3.30
CA VAL A 28 -25.23 36.19 4.67
C VAL A 28 -24.48 37.51 4.89
N ASN A 29 -25.18 38.55 5.40
CA ASN A 29 -24.55 39.82 5.72
C ASN A 29 -23.32 39.63 6.63
N ALA A 30 -22.20 40.28 6.35
CA ALA A 30 -20.91 40.09 7.00
C ALA A 30 -20.99 40.25 8.52
N LYS A 31 -21.63 41.31 9.05
CA LYS A 31 -21.82 41.55 10.46
C LYS A 31 -22.64 40.44 11.13
N LYS A 32 -23.67 39.95 10.43
CA LYS A 32 -24.52 38.87 10.92
C LYS A 32 -23.80 37.53 10.96
N ARG A 33 -22.94 37.27 9.93
CA ARG A 33 -22.07 36.10 9.93
C ARG A 33 -21.11 36.08 11.11
N GLU A 34 -20.43 37.19 11.34
CA GLU A 34 -19.50 37.34 12.47
C GLU A 34 -20.20 37.10 13.81
N GLN A 35 -21.38 37.72 14.02
CA GLN A 35 -22.21 37.48 15.20
C GLN A 35 -22.58 36.00 15.38
N ILE A 36 -22.94 35.30 14.31
CA ILE A 36 -23.31 33.88 14.37
C ILE A 36 -22.08 33.02 14.73
N LEU A 37 -20.91 33.31 14.16
CA LEU A 37 -19.66 32.59 14.46
C LEU A 37 -19.24 32.79 15.92
N GLN A 38 -19.33 34.02 16.44
CA GLN A 38 -19.05 34.33 17.83
C GLN A 38 -20.01 33.59 18.80
N ILE A 39 -21.30 33.60 18.51
CA ILE A 39 -22.29 32.86 19.31
C ILE A 39 -22.02 31.34 19.27
N ALA A 40 -21.61 30.82 18.14
CA ALA A 40 -21.26 29.38 17.97
C ALA A 40 -20.06 29.02 18.86
N GLU A 41 -19.04 29.88 18.90
CA GLU A 41 -17.85 29.73 19.73
C GLU A 41 -18.21 29.80 21.22
N GLU A 42 -18.98 30.83 21.65
CA GLU A 42 -19.45 31.02 23.04
C GLU A 42 -20.25 29.80 23.53
N LEU A 43 -21.05 29.18 22.67
CA LEU A 43 -21.85 28.01 23.00
C LEU A 43 -21.05 26.70 22.91
N GLY A 44 -19.79 26.73 22.51
CA GLY A 44 -18.98 25.54 22.27
C GLY A 44 -19.59 24.62 21.15
N TYR A 45 -20.21 25.24 20.12
CA TYR A 45 -20.81 24.50 19.05
C TYR A 45 -19.74 23.94 18.13
N HIS A 46 -19.72 22.63 17.99
CA HIS A 46 -18.93 21.93 16.99
C HIS A 46 -19.87 21.24 15.97
N PRO A 47 -19.67 21.47 14.66
CA PRO A 47 -20.42 20.74 13.65
C PRO A 47 -20.28 19.22 13.87
N ASN A 48 -21.39 18.50 13.87
CA ASN A 48 -21.35 17.06 13.94
C ASN A 48 -20.90 16.47 12.59
N PRO A 49 -19.70 15.83 12.50
CA PRO A 49 -19.18 15.31 11.23
C PRO A 49 -20.11 14.29 10.58
N VAL A 50 -20.81 13.46 11.40
CA VAL A 50 -21.77 12.47 10.89
C VAL A 50 -22.96 13.15 10.23
N ALA A 51 -23.53 14.18 10.87
CA ALA A 51 -24.64 14.95 10.30
C ALA A 51 -24.19 15.68 9.01
N MET A 52 -22.97 16.18 8.99
CA MET A 52 -22.41 16.83 7.79
C MET A 52 -22.23 15.83 6.65
N SER A 53 -21.68 14.64 6.91
CA SER A 53 -21.49 13.61 5.90
C SER A 53 -22.82 13.12 5.30
N LEU A 54 -23.86 13.00 6.12
CA LEU A 54 -25.20 12.66 5.64
C LEU A 54 -25.79 13.74 4.73
N MET A 55 -25.58 15.03 5.06
CA MET A 55 -26.09 16.14 4.24
C MET A 55 -25.32 16.30 2.92
N THR A 56 -24.01 16.12 2.93
CA THR A 56 -23.13 16.29 1.78
C THR A 56 -22.96 15.01 0.96
N GLN A 57 -23.38 13.88 1.49
CA GLN A 57 -23.09 12.54 0.98
C GLN A 57 -21.59 12.30 0.80
N ARG A 58 -20.77 12.97 1.62
CA ARG A 58 -19.32 12.86 1.62
C ARG A 58 -18.79 12.86 3.04
N THR A 59 -17.86 11.94 3.31
CA THR A 59 -17.19 11.82 4.60
C THR A 59 -15.89 12.61 4.65
N LYS A 60 -15.35 12.97 3.49
CA LYS A 60 -14.01 13.56 3.34
C LYS A 60 -12.90 12.64 3.87
N GLN A 61 -13.12 11.33 3.81
CA GLN A 61 -12.17 10.30 4.23
C GLN A 61 -11.87 9.34 3.10
N ILE A 62 -10.58 9.09 2.88
CA ILE A 62 -10.05 8.02 2.03
C ILE A 62 -9.43 6.97 2.95
N LEU A 63 -9.83 5.74 2.78
CA LEU A 63 -9.33 4.63 3.58
C LEU A 63 -8.17 3.93 2.86
N PHE A 64 -7.04 3.85 3.54
CA PHE A 64 -5.88 3.09 3.09
C PHE A 64 -5.78 1.80 3.89
N TYR A 65 -6.00 0.66 3.25
CA TYR A 65 -5.82 -0.64 3.88
C TYR A 65 -4.35 -1.03 3.84
N CYS A 66 -3.65 -0.92 4.96
CA CYS A 66 -2.25 -1.26 5.04
C CYS A 66 -1.94 -1.97 6.35
N LYS A 67 -1.61 -3.26 6.28
CA LYS A 67 -1.27 -4.08 7.45
C LYS A 67 0.13 -3.74 7.97
N ASP A 68 1.08 -3.49 7.08
CA ASP A 68 2.47 -3.24 7.46
C ASP A 68 2.98 -1.88 6.98
N MET A 69 3.01 -0.93 7.91
CA MET A 69 3.56 0.40 7.69
C MET A 69 5.09 0.47 7.87
N ARG A 70 5.77 -0.65 8.15
CA ARG A 70 7.24 -0.68 8.19
C ARG A 70 7.84 -0.73 6.79
N ASN A 71 7.07 -1.20 5.81
CA ASN A 71 7.49 -1.25 4.43
C ASN A 71 7.63 0.17 3.86
N ALA A 72 8.83 0.51 3.37
CA ALA A 72 9.16 1.83 2.85
C ALA A 72 8.25 2.24 1.68
N PHE A 73 7.87 1.32 0.81
CA PHE A 73 6.94 1.59 -0.28
C PHE A 73 5.57 2.05 0.24
N ASN A 74 5.02 1.35 1.24
CA ASN A 74 3.72 1.71 1.82
C ASN A 74 3.77 3.09 2.48
N ILE A 75 4.90 3.44 3.12
CA ILE A 75 5.09 4.78 3.71
C ILE A 75 5.10 5.85 2.61
N GLU A 76 5.83 5.64 1.51
CA GLU A 76 5.89 6.62 0.42
C GLU A 76 4.55 6.78 -0.30
N VAL A 77 3.82 5.68 -0.52
CA VAL A 77 2.44 5.74 -1.04
C VAL A 77 1.56 6.55 -0.10
N TYR A 78 1.63 6.30 1.21
CA TYR A 78 0.87 7.04 2.21
C TYR A 78 1.22 8.53 2.23
N ARG A 79 2.51 8.88 2.14
CA ARG A 79 2.96 10.29 2.05
C ARG A 79 2.40 11.00 0.82
N GLY A 80 2.42 10.32 -0.33
CA GLY A 80 1.81 10.82 -1.57
C GLY A 80 0.30 11.05 -1.42
N MET A 81 -0.39 10.10 -0.77
CA MET A 81 -1.81 10.25 -0.46
C MET A 81 -2.11 11.42 0.45
N LEU A 82 -1.33 11.63 1.53
CA LEU A 82 -1.48 12.77 2.42
C LEU A 82 -1.33 14.10 1.68
N ALA A 83 -0.32 14.21 0.81
CA ALA A 83 -0.09 15.42 0.03
C ALA A 83 -1.25 15.72 -0.93
N ALA A 84 -1.78 14.70 -1.63
CA ALA A 84 -2.89 14.86 -2.55
C ALA A 84 -4.23 15.13 -1.80
N ALA A 85 -4.48 14.41 -0.72
CA ALA A 85 -5.69 14.53 0.09
C ALA A 85 -5.81 15.91 0.74
N GLY A 86 -4.71 16.44 1.27
CA GLY A 86 -4.68 17.77 1.89
C GLY A 86 -5.05 18.91 0.94
N GLN A 87 -4.71 18.77 -0.36
CA GLN A 87 -5.10 19.76 -1.38
C GLN A 87 -6.61 19.76 -1.67
N GLN A 88 -7.31 18.69 -1.35
CA GLN A 88 -8.73 18.48 -1.61
C GLN A 88 -9.59 18.45 -0.33
N ASP A 89 -9.01 18.80 0.80
CA ASP A 89 -9.68 18.76 2.11
C ASP A 89 -10.18 17.35 2.45
N TYR A 90 -9.35 16.34 2.17
CA TYR A 90 -9.58 14.94 2.54
C TYR A 90 -8.61 14.49 3.63
N MET A 91 -9.07 13.59 4.49
CA MET A 91 -8.25 12.84 5.43
C MET A 91 -7.92 11.46 4.88
N VAL A 92 -6.69 10.98 5.10
CA VAL A 92 -6.33 9.58 4.84
C VAL A 92 -6.35 8.83 6.16
N VAL A 93 -7.19 7.80 6.24
CA VAL A 93 -7.32 6.93 7.42
C VAL A 93 -6.68 5.58 7.09
N VAL A 94 -5.68 5.18 7.89
CA VAL A 94 -5.04 3.87 7.74
C VAL A 94 -5.85 2.81 8.48
N ASN A 95 -6.18 1.73 7.80
CA ASN A 95 -6.83 0.56 8.38
C ASN A 95 -5.90 -0.66 8.30
N GLY A 96 -5.45 -1.15 9.44
CA GLY A 96 -4.59 -2.33 9.55
C GLY A 96 -5.32 -3.67 9.55
N THR A 97 -6.67 -3.67 9.58
CA THR A 97 -7.44 -4.91 9.52
C THR A 97 -7.81 -5.26 8.07
N LEU A 98 -7.71 -6.53 7.72
CA LEU A 98 -8.08 -7.05 6.40
C LEU A 98 -9.45 -7.74 6.39
N ASP A 99 -10.29 -7.48 7.39
CA ASP A 99 -11.67 -7.99 7.43
C ASP A 99 -12.58 -7.19 6.48
N PHE A 100 -12.54 -7.53 5.21
CA PHE A 100 -13.34 -6.87 4.17
C PHE A 100 -14.85 -7.13 4.29
N ARG A 101 -15.29 -8.08 5.14
CA ARG A 101 -16.71 -8.30 5.43
C ARG A 101 -17.35 -7.07 6.10
N LYS A 102 -16.56 -6.28 6.80
CA LYS A 102 -16.99 -5.05 7.49
C LYS A 102 -16.94 -3.80 6.61
N VAL A 103 -16.48 -3.90 5.37
CA VAL A 103 -16.36 -2.74 4.45
C VAL A 103 -17.68 -2.00 4.25
N LYS A 104 -18.80 -2.72 4.22
CA LYS A 104 -20.14 -2.13 4.05
C LYS A 104 -20.54 -1.15 5.17
N GLY A 105 -19.94 -1.27 6.35
CA GLY A 105 -20.20 -0.40 7.50
C GLY A 105 -19.21 0.77 7.62
N ILE A 106 -18.26 0.91 6.71
CA ILE A 106 -17.22 1.93 6.79
C ILE A 106 -17.71 3.22 6.14
N MET A 107 -17.57 4.32 6.88
CA MET A 107 -17.85 5.66 6.38
C MET A 107 -16.58 6.24 5.74
N ALA A 108 -16.44 6.06 4.44
CA ALA A 108 -15.36 6.63 3.62
C ALA A 108 -15.88 6.95 2.23
N ASP A 109 -15.22 7.85 1.52
CA ASP A 109 -15.57 8.22 0.14
C ASP A 109 -14.83 7.36 -0.89
N GLY A 110 -13.80 6.63 -0.45
CA GLY A 110 -13.04 5.73 -1.31
C GLY A 110 -12.03 4.89 -0.55
N LEU A 111 -11.52 3.87 -1.23
CA LEU A 111 -10.55 2.90 -0.72
C LEU A 111 -9.30 2.88 -1.58
N ILE A 112 -8.15 2.74 -0.93
CA ILE A 112 -6.87 2.45 -1.61
C ILE A 112 -6.31 1.15 -1.02
N LEU A 113 -5.99 0.21 -1.91
CA LEU A 113 -5.45 -1.12 -1.60
C LEU A 113 -3.97 -1.16 -2.02
N PRO A 114 -3.04 -1.53 -1.14
CA PRO A 114 -1.61 -1.27 -1.34
C PRO A 114 -0.86 -2.28 -2.22
N ASN A 115 -1.47 -3.42 -2.53
CA ASN A 115 -0.83 -4.46 -3.34
C ASN A 115 -1.85 -5.42 -3.95
N GLU A 116 -1.36 -6.29 -4.84
CA GLU A 116 -2.16 -7.24 -5.60
C GLU A 116 -2.85 -8.27 -4.70
N THR A 117 -2.18 -8.74 -3.66
CA THR A 117 -2.73 -9.73 -2.72
C THR A 117 -3.92 -9.17 -1.97
N ILE A 118 -3.79 -7.97 -1.41
CA ILE A 118 -4.88 -7.30 -0.68
C ILE A 118 -6.03 -6.94 -1.63
N ALA A 119 -5.72 -6.51 -2.85
CA ALA A 119 -6.72 -6.26 -3.87
C ALA A 119 -7.48 -7.53 -4.27
N GLY A 120 -6.79 -8.67 -4.38
CA GLY A 120 -7.39 -9.98 -4.62
C GLY A 120 -8.33 -10.40 -3.50
N LEU A 121 -7.91 -10.29 -2.24
CA LEU A 121 -8.74 -10.59 -1.07
C LEU A 121 -9.97 -9.68 -0.98
N TYR A 122 -9.83 -8.41 -1.32
CA TYR A 122 -10.96 -7.48 -1.39
C TYR A 122 -11.97 -7.92 -2.45
N LEU A 123 -11.51 -8.29 -3.65
CA LEU A 123 -12.37 -8.79 -4.73
C LEU A 123 -13.09 -10.09 -4.36
N GLU A 124 -12.41 -11.00 -3.69
CA GLU A 124 -12.97 -12.25 -3.20
C GLU A 124 -14.10 -12.00 -2.19
N ALA A 125 -13.88 -11.09 -1.24
CA ALA A 125 -14.84 -10.77 -0.18
C ALA A 125 -16.05 -9.94 -0.66
N THR A 126 -15.86 -9.06 -1.66
CA THR A 126 -16.88 -8.09 -2.09
C THR A 126 -17.47 -8.38 -3.46
N GLY A 127 -16.82 -9.25 -4.24
CA GLY A 127 -17.15 -9.44 -5.65
C GLY A 127 -16.83 -8.20 -6.48
N LYS A 128 -17.51 -8.04 -7.61
CA LYS A 128 -17.33 -6.89 -8.52
C LYS A 128 -18.19 -5.66 -8.15
N ASN A 129 -19.08 -5.81 -7.15
CA ASN A 129 -19.95 -4.73 -6.71
C ASN A 129 -19.25 -3.94 -5.60
N TYR A 130 -18.48 -2.93 -5.97
CA TYR A 130 -17.85 -2.05 -5.00
C TYR A 130 -18.88 -1.12 -4.37
N HIS A 131 -18.92 -1.09 -3.03
CA HIS A 131 -19.76 -0.13 -2.32
C HIS A 131 -19.20 1.27 -2.33
N LEU A 132 -17.89 1.39 -2.54
CA LEU A 132 -17.12 2.63 -2.58
C LEU A 132 -16.19 2.61 -3.79
N PRO A 133 -15.82 3.77 -4.34
CA PRO A 133 -14.71 3.86 -5.28
C PRO A 133 -13.46 3.21 -4.71
N VAL A 134 -12.80 2.36 -5.48
CA VAL A 134 -11.60 1.64 -5.07
C VAL A 134 -10.50 1.74 -6.11
N VAL A 135 -9.26 1.89 -5.65
CA VAL A 135 -8.06 1.89 -6.48
C VAL A 135 -7.03 0.97 -5.82
N ALA A 136 -6.39 0.12 -6.60
CA ALA A 136 -5.23 -0.64 -6.16
C ALA A 136 -3.95 0.14 -6.51
N ALA A 137 -3.12 0.43 -5.51
CA ALA A 137 -1.80 1.03 -5.68
C ALA A 137 -0.76 -0.07 -5.49
N THR A 138 -0.41 -0.77 -6.56
CA THR A 138 0.35 -2.02 -6.50
C THR A 138 1.81 -1.83 -6.89
N TYR A 139 2.62 -2.84 -6.56
CA TYR A 139 4.02 -2.87 -6.96
C TYR A 139 4.21 -3.11 -8.47
N GLY A 140 3.17 -3.62 -9.18
CA GLY A 140 3.29 -4.01 -10.57
C GLY A 140 4.14 -5.27 -10.77
N ASP A 141 4.23 -6.12 -9.74
CA ASP A 141 5.06 -7.32 -9.78
C ASP A 141 4.30 -8.58 -10.22
N SER A 142 2.98 -8.59 -10.12
CA SER A 142 2.16 -9.73 -10.55
C SER A 142 1.53 -9.51 -11.91
N ILE A 143 1.96 -10.29 -12.91
CA ILE A 143 1.36 -10.25 -14.26
C ILE A 143 0.00 -10.96 -14.33
N SER A 144 -0.34 -11.77 -13.34
CA SER A 144 -1.61 -12.52 -13.29
C SER A 144 -2.71 -11.77 -12.53
N PHE A 145 -2.43 -10.58 -11.99
CA PHE A 145 -3.42 -9.82 -11.26
C PHE A 145 -4.59 -9.41 -12.16
N SER A 146 -5.80 -9.75 -11.73
CA SER A 146 -7.03 -9.36 -12.46
C SER A 146 -7.30 -7.87 -12.32
N ARG A 147 -7.25 -7.14 -13.43
CA ARG A 147 -7.52 -5.70 -13.48
C ARG A 147 -9.02 -5.39 -13.51
N SER A 148 -9.78 -5.96 -12.57
CA SER A 148 -11.20 -5.68 -12.44
C SER A 148 -11.50 -4.35 -11.72
N MET A 149 -10.48 -3.67 -11.22
CA MET A 149 -10.53 -2.35 -10.62
C MET A 149 -9.43 -1.44 -11.21
N PRO A 150 -9.54 -0.11 -11.07
CA PRO A 150 -8.45 0.80 -11.42
C PRO A 150 -7.17 0.45 -10.65
N VAL A 151 -6.05 0.40 -11.36
CA VAL A 151 -4.73 0.06 -10.82
C VAL A 151 -3.75 1.17 -11.14
N ILE A 152 -2.96 1.57 -10.13
CA ILE A 152 -1.76 2.39 -10.28
C ILE A 152 -0.59 1.49 -9.90
N GLU A 153 0.37 1.30 -10.79
CA GLU A 153 1.48 0.37 -10.57
C GLU A 153 2.80 0.87 -11.16
N CYS A 154 3.90 0.37 -10.60
CA CYS A 154 5.22 0.51 -11.21
C CYS A 154 5.41 -0.55 -12.30
N ASN A 155 6.11 -0.19 -13.38
CA ASN A 155 6.48 -1.17 -14.41
C ASN A 155 7.74 -1.93 -13.98
N MET A 156 7.56 -2.97 -13.15
CA MET A 156 8.67 -3.76 -12.63
C MET A 156 9.36 -4.61 -13.69
N TRP A 157 8.63 -4.99 -14.74
CA TRP A 157 9.21 -5.67 -15.89
C TRP A 157 10.26 -4.81 -16.62
N ASP A 158 9.89 -3.59 -16.94
CA ASP A 158 10.78 -2.64 -17.62
C ASP A 158 11.97 -2.25 -16.71
N GLY A 159 11.70 -2.02 -15.41
CA GLY A 159 12.74 -1.72 -14.43
C GLY A 159 13.78 -2.83 -14.33
N MET A 160 13.35 -4.10 -14.28
CA MET A 160 14.25 -5.25 -14.25
C MET A 160 15.07 -5.35 -15.54
N ASN A 161 14.45 -5.21 -16.71
CA ASN A 161 15.18 -5.27 -17.98
C ASN A 161 16.24 -4.19 -18.10
N LYS A 162 15.94 -2.95 -17.71
CA LYS A 162 16.93 -1.86 -17.68
C LYS A 162 18.12 -2.16 -16.77
N MET A 163 17.88 -2.75 -15.62
CA MET A 163 18.93 -3.16 -14.69
C MET A 163 19.80 -4.28 -15.28
N LEU A 164 19.19 -5.26 -15.91
CA LEU A 164 19.89 -6.38 -16.55
C LEU A 164 20.69 -5.92 -17.76
N ASP A 165 20.15 -5.06 -18.61
CA ASP A 165 20.86 -4.48 -19.75
C ASP A 165 22.09 -3.68 -19.27
N TYR A 166 21.94 -2.86 -18.25
CA TYR A 166 23.05 -2.12 -17.63
C TYR A 166 24.17 -3.06 -17.16
N LEU A 167 23.83 -4.12 -16.43
CA LEU A 167 24.84 -5.09 -15.97
C LEU A 167 25.49 -5.83 -17.14
N TRP A 168 24.72 -6.13 -18.16
CA TRP A 168 25.22 -6.80 -19.37
C TRP A 168 26.19 -5.92 -20.14
N GLU A 169 25.90 -4.64 -20.28
CA GLU A 169 26.78 -3.63 -20.89
C GLU A 169 28.08 -3.44 -20.09
N LYS A 170 28.01 -3.61 -18.75
CA LYS A 170 29.19 -3.61 -17.88
C LYS A 170 30.02 -4.90 -17.96
N GLY A 171 29.64 -5.85 -18.79
CA GLY A 171 30.38 -7.09 -19.03
C GLY A 171 29.96 -8.26 -18.15
N HIS A 172 28.97 -8.11 -17.28
CA HIS A 172 28.45 -9.22 -16.50
C HIS A 172 27.66 -10.18 -17.40
N ARG A 173 27.95 -11.47 -17.29
CA ARG A 173 27.28 -12.54 -18.05
C ARG A 173 26.61 -13.57 -17.14
N ARG A 174 27.08 -13.65 -15.91
CA ARG A 174 26.55 -14.50 -14.85
C ARG A 174 25.92 -13.58 -13.78
N ILE A 175 24.66 -13.26 -13.99
CA ILE A 175 23.90 -12.33 -13.16
C ILE A 175 22.94 -13.16 -12.33
N ALA A 176 23.09 -13.15 -11.01
CA ALA A 176 22.20 -13.82 -10.08
C ALA A 176 20.90 -13.02 -9.88
N LEU A 177 19.77 -13.74 -9.69
CA LEU A 177 18.56 -13.18 -9.11
C LEU A 177 18.38 -13.70 -7.69
N VAL A 178 18.20 -12.79 -6.76
CA VAL A 178 17.83 -13.09 -5.38
C VAL A 178 16.36 -12.69 -5.18
N THR A 179 15.49 -13.66 -4.93
CA THR A 179 14.04 -13.45 -4.89
C THR A 179 13.38 -14.34 -3.83
N PRO A 180 12.27 -13.89 -3.21
CA PRO A 180 11.50 -14.75 -2.31
C PRO A 180 10.52 -15.67 -3.08
N TYR A 181 10.41 -15.52 -4.39
CA TYR A 181 9.46 -16.25 -5.21
C TYR A 181 10.10 -17.40 -5.97
N PRO A 182 9.37 -18.50 -6.18
CA PRO A 182 9.83 -19.62 -6.99
C PRO A 182 9.97 -19.22 -8.47
N MET A 183 10.76 -19.99 -9.21
CA MET A 183 11.07 -19.69 -10.61
C MET A 183 9.84 -19.68 -11.51
N ASP A 184 8.82 -20.45 -11.20
CA ASP A 184 7.54 -20.55 -11.91
C ASP A 184 6.48 -19.55 -11.42
N SER A 185 6.90 -18.60 -10.58
CA SER A 185 6.00 -17.56 -10.09
C SER A 185 5.56 -16.57 -11.18
N THR A 186 4.50 -15.83 -10.89
CA THR A 186 4.00 -14.76 -11.77
C THR A 186 4.66 -13.41 -11.51
N SER A 187 5.73 -13.37 -10.70
CA SER A 187 6.49 -12.14 -10.42
C SER A 187 7.08 -11.58 -11.71
N ALA A 188 6.73 -10.33 -12.02
CA ALA A 188 7.21 -9.65 -13.22
C ALA A 188 8.74 -9.52 -13.23
N ARG A 189 9.35 -9.31 -12.04
CA ARG A 189 10.81 -9.24 -11.88
C ARG A 189 11.47 -10.58 -12.15
N SER A 190 10.93 -11.67 -11.58
CA SER A 190 11.47 -13.02 -11.79
C SER A 190 11.35 -13.45 -13.24
N LEU A 191 10.19 -13.20 -13.86
CA LEU A 191 9.96 -13.56 -15.27
C LEU A 191 10.83 -12.75 -16.24
N ALA A 192 11.02 -11.44 -16.01
CA ALA A 192 11.91 -10.61 -16.81
C ALA A 192 13.35 -11.13 -16.75
N TRP A 193 13.84 -11.45 -15.53
CA TRP A 193 15.16 -12.04 -15.36
C TRP A 193 15.25 -13.41 -16.04
N CYS A 194 14.28 -14.30 -15.87
CA CYS A 194 14.26 -15.62 -16.51
C CYS A 194 14.33 -15.51 -18.04
N ASN A 195 13.54 -14.63 -18.65
CA ASN A 195 13.55 -14.42 -20.09
C ASN A 195 14.90 -13.89 -20.55
N PHE A 196 15.42 -12.87 -19.90
CA PHE A 196 16.71 -12.28 -20.21
C PHE A 196 17.85 -13.30 -20.15
N MET A 197 17.93 -14.06 -19.06
CA MET A 197 18.99 -15.04 -18.85
C MET A 197 18.83 -16.30 -19.72
N LYS A 198 17.61 -16.70 -20.02
CA LYS A 198 17.34 -17.80 -20.96
C LYS A 198 17.85 -17.49 -22.36
N GLU A 199 17.71 -16.25 -22.78
CA GLU A 199 18.15 -15.82 -24.13
C GLU A 199 19.67 -15.59 -24.19
N ARG A 200 20.27 -15.09 -23.12
CA ARG A 200 21.66 -14.55 -23.14
C ARG A 200 22.62 -15.27 -22.19
N GLY A 201 22.12 -15.92 -21.14
CA GLY A 201 22.94 -16.45 -20.02
C GLY A 201 23.56 -17.84 -20.26
N GLY A 202 23.37 -18.46 -21.41
CA GLY A 202 23.88 -19.80 -21.73
C GLY A 202 23.11 -20.94 -21.06
N SER A 203 23.60 -22.18 -21.18
CA SER A 203 22.88 -23.40 -20.73
C SER A 203 22.65 -23.51 -19.22
N HIS A 204 23.49 -22.87 -18.43
CA HIS A 204 23.46 -22.97 -16.96
C HIS A 204 22.85 -21.74 -16.26
N TRP A 205 22.05 -20.96 -16.97
CA TRP A 205 21.47 -19.72 -16.41
C TRP A 205 20.64 -19.95 -15.16
N LYS A 206 20.00 -21.12 -15.00
CA LYS A 206 19.18 -21.47 -13.83
C LYS A 206 20.00 -21.56 -12.54
N ASP A 207 21.30 -21.84 -12.62
CA ASP A 207 22.17 -21.96 -11.45
C ASP A 207 22.35 -20.62 -10.72
N TYR A 208 21.98 -19.51 -11.37
CA TYR A 208 22.03 -18.16 -10.83
C TYR A 208 20.69 -17.68 -10.24
N PHE A 209 19.69 -18.58 -10.16
CA PHE A 209 18.43 -18.28 -9.51
C PHE A 209 18.50 -18.67 -8.02
N PHE A 210 18.37 -17.69 -7.13
CA PHE A 210 18.41 -17.86 -5.69
C PHE A 210 17.03 -17.56 -5.10
N GLU A 211 16.23 -18.60 -4.97
CA GLU A 211 14.99 -18.57 -4.24
C GLU A 211 15.30 -18.63 -2.72
N VAL A 212 14.83 -17.62 -1.99
CA VAL A 212 14.97 -17.55 -0.54
C VAL A 212 13.60 -17.64 0.11
N ASN A 213 13.05 -18.83 0.02
CA ASN A 213 11.77 -19.16 0.57
C ASN A 213 11.93 -20.29 1.58
N LYS A 214 11.80 -20.01 2.86
CA LYS A 214 11.48 -21.06 3.80
C LYS A 214 10.00 -21.39 3.63
N GLU A 215 9.59 -22.63 3.87
CA GLU A 215 8.24 -23.19 3.66
C GLU A 215 7.04 -22.34 4.16
N ASN A 216 7.31 -21.15 4.68
CA ASN A 216 6.38 -20.22 5.30
C ASN A 216 5.59 -19.36 4.32
N LEU A 217 5.86 -19.36 3.01
CA LEU A 217 5.02 -18.63 2.05
C LEU A 217 3.63 -19.26 1.88
N LYS A 218 3.51 -20.56 2.09
CA LYS A 218 2.18 -21.18 2.23
C LYS A 218 1.44 -20.65 3.46
N GLN A 219 2.18 -20.19 4.46
CA GLN A 219 1.67 -19.53 5.65
C GLN A 219 1.30 -18.07 5.41
N ASP A 220 2.00 -17.35 4.54
CA ASP A 220 1.66 -15.97 4.17
C ASP A 220 0.33 -15.89 3.42
N ILE A 221 0.14 -16.71 2.39
CA ILE A 221 -1.16 -16.78 1.69
C ILE A 221 -2.25 -17.32 2.63
N ARG A 222 -1.95 -18.27 3.51
CA ARG A 222 -2.86 -18.74 4.53
C ARG A 222 -3.13 -17.70 5.62
N SER A 223 -2.13 -16.90 6.03
CA SER A 223 -2.33 -15.84 7.02
C SER A 223 -3.21 -14.71 6.49
N TYR A 224 -3.24 -14.47 5.19
CA TYR A 224 -4.19 -13.56 4.55
C TYR A 224 -5.59 -14.19 4.36
N GLY A 225 -5.70 -15.52 4.22
CA GLY A 225 -6.96 -16.23 4.05
C GLY A 225 -7.54 -16.85 5.33
N LEU A 226 -6.74 -17.05 6.37
CA LEU A 226 -7.13 -17.65 7.65
C LEU A 226 -7.40 -16.56 8.71
N MET A 227 -8.34 -15.67 8.44
CA MET A 227 -8.80 -14.71 9.46
C MET A 227 -9.62 -15.36 10.59
N GLU A 228 -9.83 -16.66 10.58
CA GLU A 228 -10.58 -17.35 11.64
C GLU A 228 -9.73 -17.72 12.87
N GLU A 229 -8.38 -17.68 12.79
CA GLU A 229 -7.50 -18.14 13.88
C GLU A 229 -6.41 -17.16 14.32
N ILE A 230 -6.49 -15.87 13.96
CA ILE A 230 -5.52 -14.90 14.50
C ILE A 230 -5.87 -14.61 15.96
N GLN A 231 -5.22 -15.30 16.87
CA GLN A 231 -5.16 -14.87 18.28
C GLN A 231 -4.50 -13.49 18.33
N TRP A 232 -5.25 -12.50 18.75
CA TRP A 232 -4.74 -11.15 19.01
C TRP A 232 -3.55 -11.23 19.97
N GLY A 233 -2.36 -10.84 19.51
CA GLY A 233 -1.14 -10.76 20.31
C GLY A 233 -0.03 -11.75 19.96
N ALA A 234 -0.22 -12.68 19.01
CA ALA A 234 0.91 -13.47 18.50
C ALA A 234 1.85 -12.57 17.68
N PRO A 235 3.16 -12.52 17.99
CA PRO A 235 4.10 -11.79 17.15
C PRO A 235 4.15 -12.47 15.78
N LEU A 236 3.80 -11.74 14.73
CA LEU A 236 4.07 -12.15 13.35
C LEU A 236 5.59 -12.09 13.16
N ILE A 237 6.29 -13.18 13.43
CA ILE A 237 7.71 -13.36 13.12
C ILE A 237 7.78 -13.74 11.64
N GLU A 238 7.48 -12.80 10.77
CA GLU A 238 7.82 -12.89 9.36
C GLU A 238 9.26 -12.46 9.21
N GLU A 239 10.09 -13.31 8.59
CA GLU A 239 11.45 -12.91 8.17
C GLU A 239 11.33 -11.68 7.28
N THR A 240 12.04 -10.63 7.63
CA THR A 240 12.13 -9.41 6.83
C THR A 240 12.81 -9.70 5.49
N TYR A 241 12.60 -8.88 4.48
CA TYR A 241 13.39 -8.98 3.24
C TYR A 241 14.89 -8.86 3.49
N PHE A 242 15.28 -8.13 4.51
CA PHE A 242 16.68 -8.02 4.92
C PHE A 242 17.25 -9.39 5.37
N GLU A 243 16.56 -10.13 6.23
CA GLU A 243 16.96 -11.46 6.69
C GLU A 243 16.97 -12.48 5.54
N LYS A 244 15.99 -12.39 4.64
CA LYS A 244 15.99 -13.18 3.39
C LYS A 244 17.20 -12.86 2.52
N GLY A 245 17.63 -11.61 2.47
CA GLY A 245 18.87 -11.21 1.81
C GLY A 245 20.12 -11.82 2.46
N GLU A 246 20.22 -11.80 3.79
CA GLU A 246 21.32 -12.45 4.50
C GLU A 246 21.36 -13.97 4.22
N LEU A 247 20.19 -14.63 4.21
CA LEU A 247 20.08 -16.06 3.88
C LEU A 247 20.52 -16.36 2.44
N ALA A 248 20.15 -15.51 1.49
CA ALA A 248 20.57 -15.64 0.09
C ALA A 248 22.10 -15.62 -0.05
N ALA A 249 22.78 -14.81 0.73
CA ALA A 249 24.26 -14.76 0.71
C ALA A 249 24.89 -16.07 1.23
N GLU A 250 24.27 -16.71 2.22
CA GLU A 250 24.71 -18.05 2.67
C GLU A 250 24.52 -19.11 1.57
N LEU A 251 23.35 -19.11 0.91
CA LEU A 251 23.09 -20.00 -0.22
C LEU A 251 24.05 -19.75 -1.39
N PHE A 252 24.39 -18.47 -1.63
CA PHE A 252 25.37 -18.09 -2.66
C PHE A 252 26.72 -18.72 -2.38
N LYS A 253 27.18 -18.67 -1.12
CA LYS A 253 28.42 -19.28 -0.66
C LYS A 253 28.35 -20.81 -0.71
N GLU A 254 27.28 -21.41 -0.20
CA GLU A 254 27.09 -22.87 -0.16
C GLU A 254 27.11 -23.47 -1.56
N ARG A 255 26.42 -22.84 -2.52
CA ARG A 255 26.40 -23.24 -3.93
C ARG A 255 27.69 -22.88 -4.69
N GLN A 256 28.65 -22.23 -4.05
CA GLN A 256 29.90 -21.74 -4.66
C GLN A 256 29.62 -20.98 -5.97
N SER A 257 28.60 -20.12 -5.96
CA SER A 257 28.12 -19.43 -7.15
C SER A 257 29.23 -18.65 -7.87
N LYS A 258 29.25 -18.75 -9.18
CA LYS A 258 30.16 -18.02 -10.07
C LYS A 258 29.55 -16.73 -10.61
N ALA A 259 28.40 -16.29 -10.09
CA ALA A 259 27.82 -15.01 -10.48
C ALA A 259 28.78 -13.85 -10.19
N THR A 260 28.80 -12.90 -11.09
CA THR A 260 29.65 -11.71 -11.01
C THR A 260 28.86 -10.44 -10.69
N ALA A 261 27.54 -10.55 -10.72
CA ALA A 261 26.59 -9.52 -10.27
C ALA A 261 25.34 -10.22 -9.74
N ALA A 262 24.61 -9.51 -8.89
CA ALA A 262 23.31 -9.97 -8.39
C ALA A 262 22.29 -8.84 -8.49
N VAL A 263 21.09 -9.16 -8.91
CA VAL A 263 19.89 -8.34 -8.76
C VAL A 263 19.02 -8.93 -7.67
N CYS A 264 18.48 -8.09 -6.80
CA CYS A 264 17.64 -8.52 -5.71
C CYS A 264 16.20 -8.06 -5.95
N PHE A 265 15.26 -8.79 -5.36
CA PHE A 265 13.84 -8.50 -5.46
C PHE A 265 13.50 -7.06 -5.06
N ASN A 266 14.12 -6.56 -4.00
CA ASN A 266 14.02 -5.18 -3.54
C ASN A 266 15.32 -4.73 -2.86
N ASP A 267 15.39 -3.44 -2.52
CA ASP A 267 16.52 -2.78 -1.88
C ASP A 267 16.81 -3.33 -0.46
N GLU A 268 15.79 -3.64 0.32
CA GLU A 268 15.96 -4.22 1.66
C GLU A 268 16.66 -5.58 1.58
N MET A 269 16.24 -6.44 0.65
CA MET A 269 16.89 -7.73 0.38
C MET A 269 18.32 -7.55 -0.13
N ALA A 270 18.56 -6.56 -0.98
CA ALA A 270 19.91 -6.24 -1.47
C ALA A 270 20.84 -5.79 -0.34
N LEU A 271 20.35 -4.97 0.59
CA LEU A 271 21.12 -4.53 1.76
C LEU A 271 21.51 -5.72 2.65
N GLY A 272 20.58 -6.62 2.94
CA GLY A 272 20.84 -7.84 3.72
C GLY A 272 21.86 -8.73 3.01
N PHE A 273 21.67 -8.98 1.72
CA PHE A 273 22.60 -9.74 0.89
C PHE A 273 24.02 -9.15 0.91
N CYS A 274 24.16 -7.87 0.60
CA CYS A 274 25.47 -7.19 0.60
C CYS A 274 26.15 -7.22 1.97
N LYS A 275 25.40 -6.96 3.05
CA LYS A 275 25.95 -7.01 4.41
C LYS A 275 26.51 -8.40 4.74
N ARG A 276 25.76 -9.47 4.42
CA ARG A 276 26.21 -10.81 4.69
C ARG A 276 27.36 -11.24 3.79
N MET A 277 27.32 -10.92 2.50
CA MET A 277 28.41 -11.20 1.55
C MET A 277 29.74 -10.60 2.04
N ARG A 278 29.75 -9.36 2.54
CA ARG A 278 30.94 -8.74 3.13
C ARG A 278 31.47 -9.52 4.33
N LYS A 279 30.57 -9.99 5.22
CA LYS A 279 30.96 -10.83 6.37
C LYS A 279 31.54 -12.19 5.96
N LEU A 280 31.13 -12.70 4.80
CA LEU A 280 31.61 -13.94 4.21
C LEU A 280 32.93 -13.76 3.41
N GLY A 281 33.47 -12.53 3.36
CA GLY A 281 34.75 -12.22 2.70
C GLY A 281 34.63 -11.89 1.21
N TYR A 282 33.42 -11.73 0.67
CA TYR A 282 33.21 -11.25 -0.70
C TYR A 282 33.34 -9.71 -0.74
N ARG A 283 33.83 -9.18 -1.86
CA ARG A 283 34.02 -7.74 -2.09
C ARG A 283 33.02 -7.20 -3.10
#